data_381ca4421df1aed80cc5b26c0a6b02a4
#
_entry.id   381ca4421df1aed80cc5b26c0a6b02a4
#
_cell.length_a   1.000
_cell.length_b   1.000
_cell.length_c   1.000
_cell.angle_alpha   90.00
_cell.angle_beta   90.00
_cell.angle_gamma   90.00
#
_symmetry.space_group_name_H-M   'P 1'
#
loop_
_entity.id
_entity.type
_entity.pdbx_description
1 polymer ?
#
loop_
_entity_poly.entity_id
_entity_poly.type
_entity_poly.pdbx_seq_one_letter_code
_entity_poly.pdbx_strand_id
1 'polypeptide(L)'
;MLHVVAQDMARYLRAVREAGADGVFFSINGAITAGRRAVDRDTFETLMRPFDLELLEAAAPMVRILHVHGAPVEVSRVLDYPVEVLSVSDRLPGNPTLAQLRALTALPLMGGIDESLICERSVAALRAEIADAVRQNGGVRGLIIAPGCTIPTQTPSFLLRAMVETTRGLALAAA
;
A
#
# COMPACT_ATOMS: atom_id res chain seq x y z
N MET A 1 -22.03 -9.67 -14.32
CA MET A 1 -21.98 -9.24 -12.90
C MET A 1 -20.81 -8.29 -12.65
N LEU A 2 -19.55 -8.67 -12.90
CA LEU A 2 -18.37 -7.79 -12.64
C LEU A 2 -18.46 -6.44 -13.35
N HIS A 3 -18.90 -6.37 -14.61
CA HIS A 3 -19.12 -5.11 -15.33
C HIS A 3 -20.06 -4.14 -14.61
N VAL A 4 -21.16 -4.64 -14.05
CA VAL A 4 -22.12 -3.77 -13.32
C VAL A 4 -21.47 -3.21 -12.07
N VAL A 5 -20.73 -4.08 -11.32
CA VAL A 5 -20.00 -3.62 -10.12
C VAL A 5 -18.94 -2.58 -10.49
N ALA A 6 -18.15 -2.81 -11.55
CA ALA A 6 -17.14 -1.86 -12.00
C ALA A 6 -17.75 -0.52 -12.40
N GLN A 7 -18.86 -0.52 -13.15
CA GLN A 7 -19.57 0.70 -13.53
C GLN A 7 -20.09 1.48 -12.31
N ASP A 8 -20.64 0.79 -11.31
CA ASP A 8 -21.12 1.43 -10.08
C ASP A 8 -19.97 2.03 -9.27
N MET A 9 -18.87 1.27 -9.13
CA MET A 9 -17.66 1.75 -8.46
C MET A 9 -17.02 2.92 -9.21
N ALA A 10 -16.99 2.90 -10.54
CA ALA A 10 -16.50 4.01 -11.33
C ALA A 10 -17.36 5.27 -11.16
N ARG A 11 -18.69 5.13 -11.07
CA ARG A 11 -19.59 6.25 -10.71
C ARG A 11 -19.31 6.79 -9.31
N TYR A 12 -19.12 5.89 -8.35
CA TYR A 12 -18.76 6.27 -6.98
C TYR A 12 -17.44 7.04 -6.94
N LEU A 13 -16.39 6.58 -7.62
CA LEU A 13 -15.09 7.26 -7.67
C LEU A 13 -15.20 8.67 -8.27
N ARG A 14 -16.00 8.84 -9.31
CA ARG A 14 -16.28 10.18 -9.87
C ARG A 14 -16.99 11.08 -8.86
N ALA A 15 -18.00 10.58 -8.16
CA ALA A 15 -18.71 11.34 -7.13
C ALA A 15 -17.78 11.71 -5.94
N VAL A 16 -16.89 10.81 -5.52
CA VAL A 16 -15.87 11.08 -4.49
C VAL A 16 -14.93 12.21 -4.93
N ARG A 17 -14.49 12.20 -6.19
CA ARG A 17 -13.69 13.29 -6.76
C ARG A 17 -14.45 14.61 -6.79
N GLU A 18 -15.71 14.60 -7.24
CA GLU A 18 -16.58 15.80 -7.30
C GLU A 18 -16.85 16.35 -5.90
N ALA A 19 -16.87 15.51 -4.87
CA ALA A 19 -16.97 15.91 -3.47
C ALA A 19 -15.67 16.51 -2.91
N GLY A 20 -14.59 16.55 -3.69
CA GLY A 20 -13.33 17.21 -3.33
C GLY A 20 -12.26 16.30 -2.69
N ALA A 21 -12.34 15.00 -2.88
CA ALA A 21 -11.27 14.11 -2.43
C ALA A 21 -9.99 14.31 -3.28
N ASP A 22 -8.83 14.38 -2.63
CA ASP A 22 -7.52 14.54 -3.26
C ASP A 22 -6.93 13.22 -3.77
N GLY A 23 -7.36 12.08 -3.21
CA GLY A 23 -6.83 10.76 -3.58
C GLY A 23 -7.71 9.61 -3.13
N VAL A 24 -7.36 8.42 -3.61
CA VAL A 24 -8.00 7.16 -3.25
C VAL A 24 -6.96 6.12 -2.85
N PHE A 25 -7.30 5.33 -1.83
CA PHE A 25 -6.56 4.13 -1.44
C PHE A 25 -7.25 2.92 -2.06
N PHE A 26 -6.71 2.45 -3.17
CA PHE A 26 -7.26 1.39 -3.99
C PHE A 26 -6.65 0.05 -3.60
N SER A 27 -7.43 -0.84 -3.00
CA SER A 27 -6.94 -2.13 -2.51
C SER A 27 -7.35 -3.28 -3.44
N ILE A 28 -6.38 -4.13 -3.80
CA ILE A 28 -6.60 -5.32 -4.62
C ILE A 28 -6.16 -6.59 -3.91
N ASN A 29 -6.81 -7.71 -4.22
CA ASN A 29 -6.47 -9.06 -3.73
C ASN A 29 -5.91 -9.98 -4.83
N GLY A 30 -5.90 -9.55 -6.07
CA GLY A 30 -5.56 -10.39 -7.23
C GLY A 30 -4.11 -10.83 -7.35
N ALA A 31 -3.22 -10.29 -6.54
CA ALA A 31 -1.79 -10.61 -6.58
C ALA A 31 -1.37 -11.73 -5.62
N ILE A 32 -2.27 -12.30 -4.82
CA ILE A 32 -1.97 -13.41 -3.89
C ILE A 32 -1.65 -14.69 -4.67
N THR A 33 -0.52 -15.32 -4.37
CA THR A 33 0.00 -16.46 -5.14
C THR A 33 -0.08 -17.81 -4.42
N ALA A 34 -0.41 -17.82 -3.13
CA ALA A 34 -0.51 -19.07 -2.36
C ALA A 34 -1.69 -19.07 -1.38
N GLY A 35 -2.06 -20.27 -0.94
CA GLY A 35 -3.17 -20.47 0.01
C GLY A 35 -4.54 -20.44 -0.65
N ARG A 36 -5.59 -20.39 0.18
CA ARG A 36 -7.00 -20.46 -0.26
C ARG A 36 -7.48 -19.26 -1.09
N ARG A 37 -6.73 -18.15 -1.05
CA ARG A 37 -7.04 -16.90 -1.78
C ARG A 37 -6.13 -16.70 -2.97
N ALA A 38 -5.32 -17.70 -3.31
CA ALA A 38 -4.43 -17.59 -4.46
C ALA A 38 -5.22 -17.41 -5.75
N VAL A 39 -4.74 -16.49 -6.56
CA VAL A 39 -5.28 -16.21 -7.90
C VAL A 39 -4.19 -16.54 -8.92
N ASP A 40 -4.48 -17.44 -9.85
CA ASP A 40 -3.55 -17.70 -10.94
C ASP A 40 -3.44 -16.49 -11.87
N ARG A 41 -2.36 -16.45 -12.65
CA ARG A 41 -2.07 -15.29 -13.51
C ARG A 41 -3.12 -15.07 -14.59
N ASP A 42 -3.62 -16.14 -15.20
CA ASP A 42 -4.62 -16.04 -16.27
C ASP A 42 -5.94 -15.47 -15.75
N THR A 43 -6.42 -15.96 -14.62
CA THR A 43 -7.58 -15.41 -13.92
C THR A 43 -7.37 -13.94 -13.55
N PHE A 44 -6.18 -13.57 -13.06
CA PHE A 44 -5.87 -12.17 -12.76
C PHE A 44 -5.95 -11.30 -14.01
N GLU A 45 -5.26 -11.68 -15.08
CA GLU A 45 -5.16 -10.87 -16.32
C GLU A 45 -6.51 -10.76 -17.03
N THR A 46 -7.34 -11.82 -16.98
CA THR A 46 -8.61 -11.84 -17.74
C THR A 46 -9.83 -11.35 -16.97
N LEU A 47 -9.87 -11.59 -15.64
CA LEU A 47 -11.08 -11.32 -14.84
C LEU A 47 -10.91 -10.22 -13.78
N MET A 48 -9.68 -9.79 -13.46
CA MET A 48 -9.46 -8.78 -12.41
C MET A 48 -8.82 -7.51 -12.96
N ARG A 49 -7.68 -7.65 -13.63
CA ARG A 49 -6.91 -6.52 -14.15
C ARG A 49 -7.71 -5.54 -15.02
N PRO A 50 -8.59 -5.96 -15.95
CA PRO A 50 -9.34 -5.01 -16.78
C PRO A 50 -10.24 -4.08 -15.94
N PHE A 51 -10.84 -4.61 -14.88
CA PHE A 51 -11.70 -3.83 -13.98
C PHE A 51 -10.88 -2.93 -13.05
N ASP A 52 -9.72 -3.41 -12.56
CA ASP A 52 -8.81 -2.58 -11.78
C ASP A 52 -8.38 -1.34 -12.60
N LEU A 53 -8.01 -1.53 -13.87
CA LEU A 53 -7.61 -0.44 -14.75
C LEU A 53 -8.76 0.52 -15.06
N GLU A 54 -9.99 0.02 -15.30
CA GLU A 54 -11.20 0.84 -15.49
C GLU A 54 -11.46 1.74 -14.26
N LEU A 55 -11.30 1.19 -13.05
CA LEU A 55 -11.51 1.93 -11.80
C LEU A 55 -10.40 2.95 -11.54
N LEU A 56 -9.15 2.61 -11.81
CA LEU A 56 -8.02 3.53 -11.69
C LEU A 56 -8.12 4.70 -12.68
N GLU A 57 -8.62 4.45 -13.89
CA GLU A 57 -8.95 5.50 -14.88
C GLU A 57 -10.05 6.43 -14.35
N ALA A 58 -11.14 5.84 -13.80
CA ALA A 58 -12.25 6.62 -13.24
C ALA A 58 -11.85 7.47 -12.03
N ALA A 59 -10.81 7.05 -11.30
CA ALA A 59 -10.25 7.80 -10.19
C ALA A 59 -9.40 9.00 -10.62
N ALA A 60 -8.90 9.05 -11.86
CA ALA A 60 -8.08 10.16 -12.31
C ALA A 60 -8.86 11.49 -12.30
N PRO A 61 -8.22 12.64 -11.97
CA PRO A 61 -6.81 12.87 -11.66
C PRO A 61 -6.45 12.79 -10.17
N MET A 62 -7.28 12.18 -9.32
CA MET A 62 -6.95 11.99 -7.90
C MET A 62 -5.64 11.17 -7.75
N VAL A 63 -4.91 11.39 -6.66
CA VAL A 63 -3.75 10.55 -6.29
C VAL A 63 -4.25 9.12 -6.02
N ARG A 64 -3.68 8.15 -6.72
CA ARG A 64 -4.05 6.72 -6.60
C ARG A 64 -2.96 5.97 -5.85
N ILE A 65 -3.28 5.55 -4.63
CA ILE A 65 -2.42 4.70 -3.80
C ILE A 65 -2.89 3.26 -4.02
N LEU A 66 -2.09 2.45 -4.70
CA LEU A 66 -2.39 1.04 -4.91
C LEU A 66 -1.91 0.22 -3.71
N HIS A 67 -2.82 -0.39 -2.99
CA HIS A 67 -2.51 -1.35 -1.95
C HIS A 67 -2.66 -2.79 -2.45
N VAL A 68 -1.54 -3.49 -2.57
CA VAL A 68 -1.51 -4.92 -2.93
C VAL A 68 -1.67 -5.73 -1.65
N HIS A 69 -2.92 -6.14 -1.39
CA HIS A 69 -3.29 -6.80 -0.14
C HIS A 69 -2.92 -8.28 -0.13
N GLY A 70 -2.51 -8.77 1.03
CA GLY A 70 -2.25 -10.18 1.32
C GLY A 70 -0.78 -10.57 1.37
N ALA A 71 -0.55 -11.86 1.53
CA ALA A 71 0.79 -12.50 1.53
C ALA A 71 0.65 -14.00 1.21
N PRO A 72 1.56 -14.59 0.41
CA PRO A 72 2.56 -13.91 -0.40
C PRO A 72 1.92 -13.26 -1.65
N VAL A 73 2.45 -12.10 -2.08
CA VAL A 73 1.97 -11.39 -3.27
C VAL A 73 3.01 -11.33 -4.38
N GLU A 74 2.55 -11.39 -5.64
CA GLU A 74 3.35 -11.19 -6.83
C GLU A 74 3.17 -9.75 -7.36
N VAL A 75 3.99 -8.83 -6.88
CA VAL A 75 3.89 -7.40 -7.19
C VAL A 75 4.12 -7.10 -8.69
N SER A 76 4.85 -7.97 -9.39
CA SER A 76 5.09 -7.81 -10.84
C SER A 76 3.82 -7.75 -11.69
N ARG A 77 2.69 -8.24 -11.17
CA ARG A 77 1.39 -8.17 -11.85
C ARG A 77 0.84 -6.75 -12.03
N VAL A 78 1.33 -5.81 -11.22
CA VAL A 78 0.73 -4.47 -11.08
C VAL A 78 1.72 -3.32 -11.21
N LEU A 79 2.99 -3.60 -11.55
CA LEU A 79 4.03 -2.57 -11.65
C LEU A 79 3.76 -1.53 -12.75
N ASP A 80 2.95 -1.86 -13.73
CA ASP A 80 2.54 -0.98 -14.83
C ASP A 80 1.17 -0.34 -14.61
N TYR A 81 0.56 -0.49 -13.44
CA TYR A 81 -0.69 0.19 -13.12
C TYR A 81 -0.49 1.71 -13.06
N PRO A 82 -1.47 2.49 -13.55
CA PRO A 82 -1.38 3.96 -13.57
C PRO A 82 -1.64 4.54 -12.16
N VAL A 83 -0.68 4.40 -11.26
CA VAL A 83 -0.79 4.82 -9.85
C VAL A 83 0.41 5.66 -9.44
N GLU A 84 0.21 6.49 -8.43
CA GLU A 84 1.24 7.41 -7.92
C GLU A 84 2.02 6.82 -6.74
N VAL A 85 1.46 5.85 -6.01
CA VAL A 85 2.08 5.23 -4.83
C VAL A 85 1.77 3.74 -4.81
N LEU A 86 2.78 2.93 -4.46
CA LEU A 86 2.62 1.49 -4.24
C LEU A 86 2.70 1.17 -2.74
N SER A 87 1.67 0.50 -2.22
CA SER A 87 1.58 0.03 -0.83
C SER A 87 1.53 -1.50 -0.77
N VAL A 88 2.37 -2.09 0.06
CA VAL A 88 2.44 -3.54 0.28
C VAL A 88 2.71 -3.79 1.76
N SER A 89 2.21 -4.91 2.30
CA SER A 89 2.59 -5.39 3.65
C SER A 89 4.02 -5.95 3.63
N ASP A 90 5.00 -5.08 3.52
CA ASP A 90 6.43 -5.41 3.30
C ASP A 90 7.08 -6.15 4.47
N ARG A 91 6.43 -6.15 5.63
CA ARG A 91 6.89 -6.86 6.83
C ARG A 91 6.34 -8.28 6.96
N LEU A 92 5.33 -8.64 6.18
CA LEU A 92 4.76 -9.99 6.23
C LEU A 92 5.66 -11.01 5.53
N PRO A 93 5.80 -12.22 6.11
CA PRO A 93 6.56 -13.30 5.50
C PRO A 93 6.05 -13.64 4.09
N GLY A 94 6.97 -13.78 3.14
CA GLY A 94 6.65 -14.09 1.75
C GLY A 94 6.37 -12.88 0.87
N ASN A 95 6.24 -11.70 1.43
CA ASN A 95 6.13 -10.45 0.67
C ASN A 95 7.52 -9.83 0.40
N PRO A 96 7.66 -9.06 -0.68
CA PRO A 96 8.89 -8.32 -0.94
C PRO A 96 9.10 -7.23 0.13
N THR A 97 10.32 -7.10 0.60
CA THR A 97 10.76 -6.02 1.48
C THR A 97 10.79 -4.67 0.73
N LEU A 98 10.87 -3.54 1.46
CA LEU A 98 11.00 -2.22 0.82
C LEU A 98 12.23 -2.14 -0.10
N ALA A 99 13.35 -2.77 0.28
CA ALA A 99 14.55 -2.82 -0.57
C ALA A 99 14.31 -3.59 -1.88
N GLN A 100 13.59 -4.70 -1.82
CA GLN A 100 13.20 -5.47 -3.01
C GLN A 100 12.20 -4.70 -3.88
N LEU A 101 11.20 -4.03 -3.26
CA LEU A 101 10.26 -3.18 -3.98
C LEU A 101 10.98 -2.00 -4.66
N ARG A 102 11.93 -1.36 -3.98
CA ARG A 102 12.72 -0.25 -4.54
C ARG A 102 13.55 -0.68 -5.75
N ALA A 103 14.01 -1.92 -5.79
CA ALA A 103 14.72 -2.47 -6.95
C ALA A 103 13.77 -2.72 -8.16
N LEU A 104 12.46 -2.85 -7.93
CA LEU A 104 11.46 -3.14 -8.97
C LEU A 104 10.81 -1.88 -9.55
N THR A 105 10.73 -0.79 -8.77
CA THR A 105 9.99 0.40 -9.18
C THR A 105 10.57 1.71 -8.65
N ALA A 106 10.42 2.78 -9.43
CA ALA A 106 10.70 4.15 -9.00
C ALA A 106 9.52 4.84 -8.30
N LEU A 107 8.34 4.20 -8.26
CA LEU A 107 7.16 4.77 -7.59
C LEU A 107 7.45 5.04 -6.10
N PRO A 108 6.90 6.09 -5.50
CA PRO A 108 6.81 6.22 -4.06
C PRO A 108 6.26 4.95 -3.42
N LEU A 109 6.89 4.49 -2.33
CA LEU A 109 6.48 3.31 -1.57
C LEU A 109 5.77 3.73 -0.29
N MET A 110 4.75 2.98 0.11
CA MET A 110 4.02 3.16 1.37
C MET A 110 4.04 1.86 2.17
N GLY A 111 4.63 1.88 3.37
CA GLY A 111 4.79 0.72 4.23
C GLY A 111 5.83 0.96 5.32
N GLY A 112 6.52 -0.10 5.73
CA GLY A 112 7.66 -0.07 6.65
C GLY A 112 7.33 -0.43 8.08
N ILE A 113 6.05 -0.52 8.46
CA ILE A 113 5.60 -0.91 9.79
C ILE A 113 4.82 -2.22 9.72
N ASP A 114 5.16 -3.17 10.58
CA ASP A 114 4.43 -4.42 10.75
C ASP A 114 3.06 -4.16 11.39
N GLU A 115 2.01 -4.22 10.59
CA GLU A 115 0.63 -4.00 11.01
C GLU A 115 0.14 -5.05 12.01
N SER A 116 0.67 -6.27 11.93
CA SER A 116 0.21 -7.38 12.78
C SER A 116 0.76 -7.31 14.20
N LEU A 117 1.97 -6.77 14.35
CA LEU A 117 2.69 -6.70 15.63
C LEU A 117 2.73 -5.30 16.25
N ILE A 118 2.14 -4.29 15.63
CA ILE A 118 2.22 -2.90 16.10
C ILE A 118 1.76 -2.73 17.57
N CYS A 119 0.74 -3.48 17.99
CA CYS A 119 0.24 -3.43 19.37
C CYS A 119 1.23 -3.92 20.41
N GLU A 120 2.17 -4.79 20.00
CA GLU A 120 3.17 -5.40 20.86
C GLU A 120 4.49 -4.63 20.87
N ARG A 121 4.61 -3.59 20.04
CA ARG A 121 5.83 -2.80 19.92
C ARG A 121 6.01 -1.83 21.09
N SER A 122 7.24 -1.70 21.56
CA SER A 122 7.64 -0.52 22.31
C SER A 122 7.89 0.67 21.37
N VAL A 123 7.86 1.90 21.89
CA VAL A 123 8.22 3.08 21.11
C VAL A 123 9.64 2.96 20.52
N ALA A 124 10.58 2.37 21.27
CA ALA A 124 11.94 2.16 20.78
C ALA A 124 12.00 1.17 19.62
N ALA A 125 11.24 0.07 19.71
CA ALA A 125 11.14 -0.91 18.62
C ALA A 125 10.49 -0.29 17.37
N LEU A 126 9.42 0.48 17.52
CA LEU A 126 8.76 1.19 16.42
C LEU A 126 9.71 2.20 15.74
N ARG A 127 10.50 2.95 16.51
CA ARG A 127 11.52 3.86 15.97
C ARG A 127 12.60 3.11 15.19
N ALA A 128 13.05 1.96 15.69
CA ALA A 128 14.03 1.13 14.99
C ALA A 128 13.45 0.58 13.67
N GLU A 129 12.18 0.19 13.65
CA GLU A 129 11.49 -0.29 12.46
C GLU A 129 11.34 0.81 11.38
N ILE A 130 11.01 2.04 11.79
CA ILE A 130 10.97 3.21 10.91
C ILE A 130 12.37 3.51 10.34
N ALA A 131 13.40 3.51 11.17
CA ALA A 131 14.77 3.73 10.71
C ALA A 131 15.22 2.64 9.73
N ASP A 132 14.81 1.40 9.96
CA ASP A 132 15.04 0.29 9.04
C ASP A 132 14.33 0.49 7.69
N ALA A 133 13.07 0.92 7.71
CA ALA A 133 12.31 1.23 6.50
C ALA A 133 13.01 2.30 5.65
N VAL A 134 13.51 3.36 6.28
CA VAL A 134 14.27 4.43 5.60
C VAL A 134 15.56 3.87 4.99
N ARG A 135 16.30 3.02 5.70
CA ARG A 135 17.49 2.37 5.15
C ARG A 135 17.17 1.50 3.93
N GLN A 136 16.13 0.68 4.02
CA GLN A 136 15.70 -0.21 2.94
C GLN A 136 15.25 0.57 1.69
N ASN A 137 14.61 1.71 1.87
CA ASN A 137 14.22 2.59 0.76
C ASN A 137 15.41 3.36 0.14
N GLY A 138 16.56 3.39 0.79
CA GLY A 138 17.70 4.22 0.37
C GLY A 138 17.60 5.68 0.77
N GLY A 139 16.74 6.01 1.73
CA GLY A 139 16.52 7.37 2.24
C GLY A 139 15.06 7.71 2.46
N VAL A 140 14.78 8.95 2.87
CA VAL A 140 13.41 9.40 3.20
C VAL A 140 12.57 9.75 1.96
N ARG A 141 13.21 10.10 0.84
CA ARG A 141 12.49 10.48 -0.38
C ARG A 141 11.76 9.30 -1.01
N GLY A 142 10.51 9.54 -1.43
CA GLY A 142 9.69 8.49 -2.04
C GLY A 142 9.27 7.39 -1.08
N LEU A 143 9.27 7.65 0.24
CA LEU A 143 8.77 6.73 1.27
C LEU A 143 7.70 7.41 2.12
N ILE A 144 6.55 6.77 2.22
CA ILE A 144 5.47 7.10 3.15
C ILE A 144 5.49 6.02 4.24
N ILE A 145 5.89 6.40 5.46
CA ILE A 145 5.85 5.48 6.60
C ILE A 145 4.40 5.21 6.97
N ALA A 146 4.03 3.95 6.89
CA ALA A 146 2.70 3.46 7.23
C ALA A 146 2.76 2.00 7.68
N PRO A 147 1.75 1.52 8.42
CA PRO A 147 1.50 0.09 8.52
C PRO A 147 1.25 -0.51 7.13
N GLY A 148 1.68 -1.74 6.92
CA GLY A 148 1.53 -2.42 5.64
C GLY A 148 0.07 -2.69 5.26
N CYS A 149 -0.84 -2.75 6.25
CA CYS A 149 -2.27 -2.94 6.09
C CYS A 149 -3.03 -2.35 7.30
N THR A 150 -4.28 -2.76 7.49
CA THR A 150 -5.11 -2.40 8.65
C THR A 150 -4.47 -2.86 9.95
N ILE A 151 -4.35 -1.95 10.90
CA ILE A 151 -3.85 -2.23 12.25
C ILE A 151 -4.97 -2.72 13.16
N PRO A 152 -4.66 -3.48 14.24
CA PRO A 152 -5.63 -3.84 15.26
C PRO A 152 -6.28 -2.61 15.90
N THR A 153 -7.59 -2.67 16.13
CA THR A 153 -8.37 -1.54 16.69
C THR A 153 -7.94 -1.15 18.11
N GLN A 154 -7.35 -2.08 18.84
CA GLN A 154 -6.79 -1.86 20.19
C GLN A 154 -5.40 -1.23 20.19
N THR A 155 -4.84 -0.87 19.02
CA THR A 155 -3.51 -0.25 18.94
C THR A 155 -3.46 1.02 19.78
N PRO A 156 -2.54 1.10 20.78
CA PRO A 156 -2.46 2.26 21.66
C PRO A 156 -2.15 3.55 20.90
N SER A 157 -2.93 4.59 21.14
CA SER A 157 -2.78 5.87 20.41
C SER A 157 -1.41 6.54 20.63
N PHE A 158 -0.68 6.21 21.74
CA PHE A 158 0.68 6.72 21.93
C PHE A 158 1.67 6.14 20.91
N LEU A 159 1.47 4.91 20.42
CA LEU A 159 2.29 4.33 19.35
C LEU A 159 2.06 5.03 18.03
N LEU A 160 0.80 5.36 17.71
CA LEU A 160 0.47 6.12 16.50
C LEU A 160 1.08 7.53 16.54
N ARG A 161 1.03 8.19 17.69
CA ARG A 161 1.72 9.49 17.89
C ARG A 161 3.22 9.35 17.72
N ALA A 162 3.84 8.36 18.35
CA ALA A 162 5.27 8.10 18.24
C ALA A 162 5.72 7.83 16.78
N MET A 163 4.89 7.11 16.01
CA MET A 163 5.14 6.88 14.57
C MET A 163 5.18 8.21 13.81
N VAL A 164 4.17 9.06 13.99
CA VAL A 164 4.09 10.36 13.32
C VAL A 164 5.25 11.27 13.71
N GLU A 165 5.55 11.39 15.01
CA GLU A 165 6.64 12.23 15.54
C GLU A 165 8.01 11.78 15.03
N THR A 166 8.25 10.46 15.03
CA THR A 166 9.51 9.88 14.53
C THR A 166 9.69 10.17 13.04
N THR A 167 8.65 9.95 12.25
CA THR A 167 8.67 10.18 10.80
C THR A 167 8.93 11.66 10.48
N ARG A 168 8.25 12.58 11.17
CA ARG A 168 8.47 14.03 11.01
C ARG A 168 9.90 14.45 11.36
N GLY A 169 10.45 13.89 12.45
CA GLY A 169 11.83 14.17 12.85
C GLY A 169 12.85 13.74 11.80
N LEU A 170 12.66 12.60 11.16
CA LEU A 170 13.53 12.11 10.09
C LEU A 170 13.41 12.97 8.82
N ALA A 171 12.22 13.40 8.45
CA ALA A 171 12.02 14.27 7.29
C ALA A 171 12.70 15.64 7.46
N LEU A 172 12.60 16.23 8.65
CA LEU A 172 13.26 17.51 8.98
C LEU A 172 14.79 17.41 9.00
N ALA A 173 15.34 16.27 9.43
CA ALA A 173 16.78 16.05 9.45
C ALA A 173 17.40 15.82 8.05
N ALA A 174 16.56 15.51 7.05
CA ALA A 174 16.97 15.23 5.68
C ALA A 174 16.74 16.41 4.71
N ALA A 175 16.12 17.48 5.19
CA ALA A 175 15.85 18.70 4.42
C ALA A 175 17.01 19.71 4.52
#